data_0de68f80c949caedabfc6cfe69602ab6
#
_entry.id   0de68f80c949caedabfc6cfe69602ab6
#
_cell.length_a   1.000
_cell.length_b   1.000
_cell.length_c   1.000
_cell.angle_alpha   90.00
_cell.angle_beta   90.00
_cell.angle_gamma   90.00
#
_symmetry.space_group_name_H-M   'P 1'
#
loop_
_entity.id
_entity.type
_entity.pdbx_description
1 polymer ?
#
loop_
_entity_poly.entity_id
_entity_poly.type
_entity_poly.pdbx_seq_one_letter_code
_entity_poly.pdbx_strand_id
1 'polypeptide(L)'
;METRIEIQQYIPALRPEWDCFIANSRNGTFLFFRNYMDYHSDRFIDNSLLFRYKGKLIAVLPANREGDVLWSHQGLTYGGLVLSSKCTADRVLNIFSLLFSWLSERGFSKLVYKCVPDIYHRYPSQEDLYALFRNNARLVARNLST
;
A
#
# COMPACT_ATOMS: atom_id res chain seq x y z
N MET A 1 18.42 -7.20 19.30
CA MET A 1 17.22 -7.93 18.89
C MET A 1 16.56 -7.22 17.73
N GLU A 2 16.47 -7.90 16.62
CA GLU A 2 15.81 -7.33 15.45
C GLU A 2 14.30 -7.28 15.66
N THR A 3 13.73 -6.14 15.36
CA THR A 3 12.29 -5.99 15.33
C THR A 3 11.86 -6.02 13.88
N ARG A 4 11.10 -7.04 13.53
CA ARG A 4 10.66 -7.24 12.15
C ARG A 4 9.31 -6.60 11.89
N ILE A 5 9.18 -6.09 10.68
CA ILE A 5 7.89 -5.71 10.13
C ILE A 5 7.25 -7.00 9.62
N GLU A 6 5.99 -7.21 9.96
CA GLU A 6 5.21 -8.36 9.51
C GLU A 6 4.21 -7.94 8.46
N ILE A 7 4.06 -8.78 7.43
CA ILE A 7 3.08 -8.57 6.37
C ILE A 7 1.90 -9.49 6.63
N GLN A 8 0.70 -8.91 6.66
CA GLN A 8 -0.54 -9.65 6.82
C GLN A 8 -1.46 -9.34 5.65
N GLN A 9 -2.03 -10.37 5.03
CA GLN A 9 -3.00 -10.18 3.96
C GLN A 9 -4.35 -9.78 4.57
N TYR A 10 -5.03 -8.81 3.93
CA TYR A 10 -6.33 -8.35 4.40
C TYR A 10 -7.37 -9.46 4.34
N ILE A 11 -8.16 -9.57 5.40
CA ILE A 11 -9.38 -10.38 5.45
C ILE A 11 -10.52 -9.52 6.01
N PRO A 12 -11.79 -9.85 5.73
CA PRO A 12 -12.91 -9.01 6.16
C PRO A 12 -12.98 -8.74 7.67
N ALA A 13 -12.46 -9.64 8.50
CA ALA A 13 -12.41 -9.44 9.94
C ALA A 13 -11.56 -8.23 10.33
N LEU A 14 -10.65 -7.79 9.46
CA LEU A 14 -9.76 -6.66 9.70
C LEU A 14 -10.35 -5.31 9.25
N ARG A 15 -11.58 -5.31 8.74
CA ARG A 15 -12.20 -4.10 8.21
C ARG A 15 -12.25 -2.94 9.21
N PRO A 16 -12.66 -3.14 10.47
CA PRO A 16 -12.69 -2.02 11.43
C PRO A 16 -11.31 -1.42 11.66
N GLU A 17 -10.29 -2.27 11.78
CA GLU A 17 -8.92 -1.80 11.98
C GLU A 17 -8.40 -1.07 10.73
N TRP A 18 -8.68 -1.62 9.55
CA TRP A 18 -8.30 -1.00 8.28
C TRP A 18 -8.88 0.40 8.14
N ASP A 19 -10.22 0.53 8.31
CA ASP A 19 -10.90 1.81 8.13
C ASP A 19 -10.44 2.84 9.18
N CYS A 20 -10.22 2.41 10.42
CA CYS A 20 -9.68 3.29 11.45
C CYS A 20 -8.28 3.78 11.08
N PHE A 21 -7.45 2.90 10.54
CA PHE A 21 -6.11 3.27 10.09
C PHE A 21 -6.18 4.30 8.97
N ILE A 22 -7.04 4.10 7.97
CA ILE A 22 -7.18 5.06 6.86
C ILE A 22 -7.60 6.43 7.38
N ALA A 23 -8.57 6.47 8.29
CA ALA A 23 -9.09 7.72 8.84
C ALA A 23 -8.00 8.54 9.55
N ASN A 24 -7.01 7.88 10.15
CA ASN A 24 -5.96 8.51 10.93
C ASN A 24 -4.61 8.53 10.22
N SER A 25 -4.58 8.13 8.95
CA SER A 25 -3.34 8.01 8.21
C SER A 25 -2.82 9.35 7.70
N ARG A 26 -1.55 9.35 7.29
CA ARG A 26 -0.87 10.51 6.73
C ARG A 26 -1.39 10.86 5.35
N ASN A 27 -1.67 9.87 4.52
CA ASN A 27 -1.95 10.05 3.10
C ASN A 27 -3.13 9.22 2.59
N GLY A 28 -3.96 8.68 3.48
CA GLY A 28 -5.15 7.95 3.06
C GLY A 28 -6.27 8.86 2.61
N THR A 29 -7.09 8.39 1.69
CA THR A 29 -8.26 9.11 1.17
C THR A 29 -9.49 8.22 1.26
N PHE A 30 -10.66 8.79 0.91
CA PHE A 30 -11.92 8.05 0.95
C PHE A 30 -11.92 6.81 0.04
N LEU A 31 -11.07 6.80 -0.99
CA LEU A 31 -10.97 5.65 -1.91
C LEU A 31 -10.53 4.37 -1.18
N PHE A 32 -9.83 4.51 -0.07
CA PHE A 32 -9.24 3.37 0.62
C PHE A 32 -10.13 2.81 1.74
N PHE A 33 -11.25 3.44 2.05
CA PHE A 33 -12.23 2.84 2.95
C PHE A 33 -12.83 1.58 2.31
N ARG A 34 -13.04 0.54 3.11
CA ARG A 34 -13.46 -0.76 2.58
C ARG A 34 -14.84 -0.70 1.91
N ASN A 35 -15.73 0.18 2.35
CA ASN A 35 -17.01 0.37 1.67
C ASN A 35 -16.82 0.69 0.19
N TYR A 36 -15.87 1.57 -0.12
CA TYR A 36 -15.59 1.96 -1.49
C TYR A 36 -14.83 0.86 -2.24
N MET A 37 -13.80 0.31 -1.60
CA MET A 37 -12.97 -0.72 -2.23
C MET A 37 -13.79 -1.98 -2.52
N ASP A 38 -14.60 -2.41 -1.56
CA ASP A 38 -15.36 -3.66 -1.69
C ASP A 38 -16.50 -3.56 -2.69
N TYR A 39 -16.90 -2.34 -3.06
CA TYR A 39 -17.86 -2.13 -4.14
C TYR A 39 -17.38 -2.73 -5.47
N HIS A 40 -16.08 -2.82 -5.68
CA HIS A 40 -15.46 -3.36 -6.88
C HIS A 40 -15.00 -4.81 -6.71
N SER A 41 -15.39 -5.48 -5.64
CA SER A 41 -14.90 -6.83 -5.31
C SER A 41 -15.28 -7.90 -6.35
N ASP A 42 -16.31 -7.66 -7.14
CA ASP A 42 -16.73 -8.56 -8.21
C ASP A 42 -15.81 -8.50 -9.44
N ARG A 43 -15.01 -7.44 -9.58
CA ARG A 43 -14.12 -7.25 -10.73
C ARG A 43 -12.66 -7.51 -10.42
N PHE A 44 -12.25 -7.37 -9.18
CA PHE A 44 -10.85 -7.45 -8.79
C PHE A 44 -10.66 -8.37 -7.60
N ILE A 45 -9.66 -9.23 -7.68
CA ILE A 45 -9.30 -10.11 -6.57
C ILE A 45 -8.50 -9.28 -5.57
N ASP A 46 -9.12 -8.96 -4.44
CA ASP A 46 -8.45 -8.17 -3.42
C ASP A 46 -7.22 -8.91 -2.89
N ASN A 47 -6.10 -8.21 -2.82
CA ASN A 47 -4.87 -8.72 -2.24
C ASN A 47 -4.18 -7.62 -1.44
N SER A 48 -4.99 -6.81 -0.75
CA SER A 48 -4.49 -5.73 0.08
C SER A 48 -3.66 -6.28 1.23
N LEU A 49 -2.66 -5.51 1.66
CA LEU A 49 -1.70 -5.94 2.65
C LEU A 49 -1.65 -4.96 3.80
N LEU A 50 -1.40 -5.49 4.99
CA LEU A 50 -1.17 -4.71 6.20
C LEU A 50 0.25 -4.98 6.67
N PHE A 51 0.92 -3.91 7.13
CA PHE A 51 2.28 -3.99 7.63
C PHE A 51 2.29 -3.60 9.09
N ARG A 52 2.80 -4.51 9.94
CA ARG A 52 2.84 -4.31 11.38
C ARG A 52 4.26 -4.29 11.90
N TYR A 53 4.48 -3.41 12.88
CA TYR A 53 5.75 -3.31 13.60
C TYR A 53 5.45 -3.44 15.07
N LYS A 54 5.99 -4.47 15.72
CA LYS A 54 5.70 -4.80 17.13
C LYS A 54 4.18 -4.93 17.38
N GLY A 55 3.50 -5.58 16.44
CA GLY A 55 2.04 -5.78 16.52
C GLY A 55 1.20 -4.57 16.17
N LYS A 56 1.81 -3.41 15.96
CA LYS A 56 1.10 -2.18 15.66
C LYS A 56 1.06 -1.93 14.16
N LEU A 57 -0.11 -1.57 13.64
CA LEU A 57 -0.28 -1.28 12.22
C LEU A 57 0.41 0.05 11.87
N ILE A 58 1.37 -0.02 10.96
CA ILE A 58 2.14 1.17 10.54
C ILE A 58 1.90 1.58 9.11
N ALA A 59 1.41 0.66 8.27
CA ALA A 59 1.12 0.95 6.86
C ALA A 59 0.14 -0.08 6.32
N VAL A 60 -0.58 0.32 5.27
CA VAL A 60 -1.41 -0.61 4.49
C VAL A 60 -1.19 -0.33 3.01
N LEU A 61 -1.36 -1.35 2.19
CA LEU A 61 -1.27 -1.25 0.74
C LEU A 61 -2.57 -1.76 0.13
N PRO A 62 -3.44 -0.85 -0.32
CA PRO A 62 -4.60 -1.25 -1.10
C PRO A 62 -4.11 -1.90 -2.41
N ALA A 63 -4.51 -3.13 -2.65
CA ALA A 63 -3.97 -3.87 -3.78
C ALA A 63 -4.96 -4.90 -4.31
N ASN A 64 -4.79 -5.25 -5.59
CA ASN A 64 -5.48 -6.36 -6.19
C ASN A 64 -4.49 -7.19 -7.01
N ARG A 65 -4.84 -8.45 -7.20
CA ARG A 65 -4.04 -9.39 -7.96
C ARG A 65 -4.66 -9.64 -9.33
N GLU A 66 -3.81 -9.61 -10.36
CA GLU A 66 -4.19 -10.06 -11.69
C GLU A 66 -3.07 -10.95 -12.23
N GLY A 67 -3.34 -12.25 -12.35
CA GLY A 67 -2.32 -13.21 -12.72
C GLY A 67 -1.19 -13.26 -11.71
N ASP A 68 0.03 -12.99 -12.16
CA ASP A 68 1.23 -12.94 -11.33
C ASP A 68 1.66 -11.50 -11.02
N VAL A 69 0.77 -10.52 -11.22
CA VAL A 69 1.06 -9.11 -10.99
C VAL A 69 0.24 -8.62 -9.79
N LEU A 70 0.91 -7.94 -8.87
CA LEU A 70 0.24 -7.20 -7.80
C LEU A 70 0.13 -5.75 -8.24
N TRP A 71 -1.10 -5.23 -8.21
CA TRP A 71 -1.39 -3.84 -8.56
C TRP A 71 -1.72 -3.06 -7.29
N SER A 72 -1.22 -1.86 -7.16
CA SER A 72 -1.68 -0.97 -6.10
C SER A 72 -3.01 -0.33 -6.52
N HIS A 73 -3.93 -1.06 -6.65
CA HIS A 73 -5.34 -1.25 -6.97
C HIS A 73 -5.77 -0.69 -8.32
N GLN A 74 -6.00 -1.60 -9.28
CA GLN A 74 -6.45 -1.25 -10.64
C GLN A 74 -7.79 -0.54 -10.67
N GLY A 75 -8.69 -0.88 -9.73
CA GLY A 75 -10.04 -0.35 -9.68
C GLY A 75 -10.16 1.04 -9.08
N LEU A 76 -9.07 1.60 -8.57
CA LEU A 76 -9.05 2.92 -7.94
C LEU A 76 -8.28 3.90 -8.81
N THR A 77 -8.64 5.18 -8.70
CA THR A 77 -7.96 6.24 -9.45
C THR A 77 -6.47 6.30 -9.10
N TYR A 78 -6.14 6.05 -7.82
CA TYR A 78 -4.76 5.96 -7.35
C TYR A 78 -4.72 4.94 -6.22
N GLY A 79 -3.53 4.52 -5.86
CA GLY A 79 -3.33 3.56 -4.78
C GLY A 79 -2.08 3.92 -4.02
N GLY A 80 -1.24 2.92 -3.77
CA GLY A 80 0.03 3.14 -3.11
C GLY A 80 0.00 2.90 -1.62
N LEU A 81 1.16 2.99 -1.01
CA LEU A 81 1.34 2.70 0.41
C LEU A 81 0.75 3.83 1.25
N VAL A 82 -0.15 3.47 2.15
CA VAL A 82 -0.77 4.40 3.09
C VAL A 82 -0.06 4.26 4.42
N LEU A 83 0.44 5.38 4.95
CA LEU A 83 1.34 5.40 6.10
C LEU A 83 0.68 5.99 7.34
N SER A 84 1.04 5.47 8.51
CA SER A 84 0.71 6.13 9.76
C SER A 84 1.49 7.43 9.87
N SER A 85 0.99 8.37 10.69
CA SER A 85 1.65 9.67 10.89
C SER A 85 3.05 9.54 11.46
N LYS A 86 3.37 8.41 12.09
CA LYS A 86 4.65 8.18 12.77
C LYS A 86 5.60 7.27 11.99
N CYS A 87 5.22 6.82 10.80
CA CYS A 87 6.07 5.92 10.03
C CYS A 87 7.26 6.69 9.45
N THR A 88 8.46 6.20 9.72
CA THR A 88 9.71 6.86 9.28
C THR A 88 10.12 6.38 7.90
N ALA A 89 11.01 7.12 7.24
CA ALA A 89 11.55 6.74 5.94
C ALA A 89 12.29 5.40 6.00
N ASP A 90 13.02 5.14 7.07
CA ASP A 90 13.72 3.85 7.26
C ASP A 90 12.74 2.70 7.28
N ARG A 91 11.61 2.87 7.97
CA ARG A 91 10.57 1.83 8.00
C ARG A 91 9.93 1.62 6.65
N VAL A 92 9.73 2.69 5.88
CA VAL A 92 9.19 2.57 4.53
C VAL A 92 10.15 1.79 3.63
N LEU A 93 11.45 2.04 3.72
CA LEU A 93 12.45 1.27 2.98
C LEU A 93 12.40 -0.22 3.38
N ASN A 94 12.27 -0.50 4.66
CA ASN A 94 12.16 -1.88 5.15
C ASN A 94 10.88 -2.55 4.66
N ILE A 95 9.77 -1.82 4.62
CA ILE A 95 8.49 -2.32 4.09
C ILE A 95 8.67 -2.76 2.64
N PHE A 96 9.28 -1.93 1.80
CA PHE A 96 9.46 -2.27 0.39
C PHE A 96 10.39 -3.46 0.20
N SER A 97 11.46 -3.55 0.98
CA SER A 97 12.37 -4.69 0.95
C SER A 97 11.64 -5.99 1.29
N LEU A 98 10.85 -5.98 2.36
CA LEU A 98 10.04 -7.14 2.76
C LEU A 98 8.97 -7.46 1.74
N LEU A 99 8.35 -6.43 1.16
CA LEU A 99 7.31 -6.61 0.16
C LEU A 99 7.84 -7.35 -1.06
N PHE A 100 9.01 -6.96 -1.55
CA PHE A 100 9.61 -7.62 -2.70
C PHE A 100 9.94 -9.09 -2.41
N SER A 101 10.46 -9.39 -1.22
CA SER A 101 10.70 -10.77 -0.80
C SER A 101 9.40 -11.56 -0.70
N TRP A 102 8.37 -10.96 -0.12
CA TRP A 102 7.06 -11.58 0.04
C TRP A 102 6.44 -11.90 -1.32
N LEU A 103 6.53 -10.97 -2.26
CA LEU A 103 6.01 -11.16 -3.62
C LEU A 103 6.74 -12.30 -4.33
N SER A 104 8.07 -12.33 -4.23
CA SER A 104 8.88 -13.36 -4.86
C SER A 104 8.52 -14.74 -4.32
N GLU A 105 8.35 -14.87 -3.01
CA GLU A 105 8.00 -16.13 -2.37
C GLU A 105 6.62 -16.64 -2.79
N ARG A 106 5.70 -15.75 -3.16
CA ARG A 106 4.34 -16.11 -3.53
C ARG A 106 4.10 -16.18 -5.04
N GLY A 107 5.16 -16.15 -5.82
CA GLY A 107 5.07 -16.34 -7.26
C GLY A 107 4.64 -15.10 -8.04
N PHE A 108 4.66 -13.94 -7.44
CA PHE A 108 4.45 -12.70 -8.17
C PHE A 108 5.70 -12.32 -8.94
N SER A 109 5.54 -11.90 -10.20
CA SER A 109 6.66 -11.48 -11.03
C SER A 109 6.80 -9.97 -11.12
N LYS A 110 5.77 -9.22 -10.72
CA LYS A 110 5.73 -7.78 -10.97
C LYS A 110 4.84 -7.06 -9.96
N LEU A 111 5.25 -5.87 -9.58
CA LEU A 111 4.43 -4.91 -8.83
C LEU A 111 4.22 -3.68 -9.68
N VAL A 112 2.96 -3.31 -9.91
CA VAL A 112 2.61 -2.05 -10.56
C VAL A 112 2.09 -1.11 -9.48
N TYR A 113 2.82 -0.03 -9.24
CA TYR A 113 2.59 0.87 -8.12
C TYR A 113 2.08 2.22 -8.62
N LYS A 114 0.88 2.61 -8.19
CA LYS A 114 0.35 3.95 -8.40
C LYS A 114 0.60 4.76 -7.13
N CYS A 115 0.95 6.02 -7.28
CA CYS A 115 1.21 6.87 -6.13
C CYS A 115 -0.02 7.70 -5.79
N VAL A 116 -0.25 7.91 -4.49
CA VAL A 116 -1.24 8.89 -4.05
C VAL A 116 -0.68 10.28 -4.37
N PRO A 117 -1.42 11.12 -5.13
CA PRO A 117 -0.95 12.48 -5.41
C PRO A 117 -0.71 13.26 -4.13
N ASP A 118 0.37 14.03 -4.09
CA ASP A 118 0.78 14.77 -2.89
C ASP A 118 -0.25 15.81 -2.43
N ILE A 119 -1.09 16.31 -3.33
CA ILE A 119 -2.15 17.25 -2.98
C ILE A 119 -3.18 16.65 -2.01
N TYR A 120 -3.24 15.32 -1.89
CA TYR A 120 -4.15 14.64 -0.96
C TYR A 120 -3.48 14.26 0.35
N HIS A 121 -2.17 14.50 0.49
CA HIS A 121 -1.45 14.18 1.72
C HIS A 121 -1.77 15.20 2.82
N ARG A 122 -2.03 14.72 4.03
CA ARG A 122 -2.21 15.60 5.20
C ARG A 122 -0.88 16.21 5.64
N TYR A 123 0.20 15.44 5.47
CA TYR A 123 1.58 15.85 5.73
C TYR A 123 2.41 15.43 4.54
N PRO A 124 3.58 16.05 4.29
CA PRO A 124 4.47 15.55 3.25
C PRO A 124 4.75 14.07 3.45
N SER A 125 4.51 13.27 2.41
CA SER A 125 4.59 11.81 2.48
C SER A 125 5.07 11.26 1.15
N GLN A 126 6.37 11.47 0.84
CA GLN A 126 6.96 11.01 -0.41
C GLN A 126 8.03 9.94 -0.17
N GLU A 127 8.01 9.30 1.00
CA GLU A 127 8.96 8.23 1.35
C GLU A 127 8.81 7.04 0.41
N ASP A 128 7.60 6.76 -0.07
CA ASP A 128 7.38 5.67 -1.02
C ASP A 128 8.06 5.95 -2.36
N LEU A 129 8.05 7.20 -2.83
CA LEU A 129 8.75 7.57 -4.06
C LEU A 129 10.26 7.34 -3.93
N TYR A 130 10.83 7.69 -2.79
CA TYR A 130 12.24 7.45 -2.52
C TYR A 130 12.55 5.96 -2.47
N ALA A 131 11.70 5.18 -1.82
CA ALA A 131 11.87 3.72 -1.74
C ALA A 131 11.80 3.07 -3.13
N LEU A 132 10.88 3.52 -3.98
CA LEU A 132 10.78 3.04 -5.34
C LEU A 132 12.05 3.37 -6.13
N PHE A 133 12.55 4.59 -5.99
CA PHE A 133 13.81 5.00 -6.63
C PHE A 133 14.97 4.12 -6.19
N ARG A 134 15.09 3.87 -4.88
CA ARG A 134 16.15 3.02 -4.32
C ARG A 134 16.08 1.59 -4.84
N ASN A 135 14.91 1.11 -5.22
CA ASN A 135 14.69 -0.24 -5.71
C ASN A 135 14.62 -0.31 -7.24
N ASN A 136 15.05 0.74 -7.93
CA ASN A 136 15.14 0.81 -9.38
C ASN A 136 13.79 0.64 -10.09
N ALA A 137 12.72 1.11 -9.47
CA ALA A 137 11.40 1.09 -10.11
C ALA A 137 11.41 1.98 -11.35
N ARG A 138 10.68 1.54 -12.38
CA ARG A 138 10.61 2.26 -13.65
C ARG A 138 9.28 2.97 -13.78
N LEU A 139 9.32 4.24 -14.17
CA LEU A 139 8.11 4.99 -14.46
C LEU A 139 7.52 4.50 -15.78
N VAL A 140 6.31 3.89 -15.72
CA VAL A 140 5.66 3.33 -16.92
C VAL A 140 4.51 4.19 -17.42
N ALA A 141 3.95 5.06 -16.58
CA ALA A 141 2.89 5.98 -16.98
C ALA A 141 2.88 7.20 -16.06
N ARG A 142 2.54 8.34 -16.63
CA ARG A 142 2.37 9.59 -15.89
C ARG A 142 1.18 10.33 -16.46
N ASN A 143 0.18 10.60 -15.60
CA ASN A 143 -1.00 11.33 -15.97
C ASN A 143 -1.01 12.69 -15.28
N LEU A 144 -1.52 13.71 -15.98
CA LEU A 144 -1.71 15.02 -15.38
C LEU A 144 -3.05 15.05 -14.66
N SER A 145 -3.02 15.54 -13.42
CA SER A 145 -4.24 15.79 -12.64
C SER A 145 -4.58 17.26 -12.72
N THR A 146 -5.84 17.54 -13.00
CA THR A 146 -6.34 18.90 -13.02
C THR A 146 -7.26 19.16 -11.84
#